data_ab5207898a6dd56b458f1bd9fb7bae49
#
_entry.id   ab5207898a6dd56b458f1bd9fb7bae49
#
_cell.length_a   1.000
_cell.length_b   1.000
_cell.length_c   1.000
_cell.angle_alpha   90.00
_cell.angle_beta   90.00
_cell.angle_gamma   90.00
#
_symmetry.space_group_name_H-M   'P 1'
#
loop_
_entity.id
_entity.type
_entity.pdbx_description
1 polymer ?
#
loop_
_entity_poly.entity_id
_entity_poly.type
_entity_poly.pdbx_seq_one_letter_code
_entity_poly.pdbx_strand_id
1 'polypeptide(L)'
;MESNQTIKLHCLENRAASGYVTFGSYWGKGTLVIPNFKNDGMDSFVLKNEKKESIPVQSRITAWWPDGSIKWAAHTADASKMGQEAALTAQIKSGEVSEETAELVSMIIRRDDNWLYIDNGVLSLKVPTGKNKADTLAEDIFLNGKLRVKKASPVLYLEEQGNENSTNFDLDGQTKVTRAYKAAIKAVTIEEDGPLALTIKAEGSYQHQNQNKMKFCIRMYINKDSSEIRFVHTFFFDGDEQTDFLKGLGIRFDTVLEGRPYEHHIRFAGELPFKEAAILLNSSYPRLQPAVLKKQLDGKTWGYPEDSDVEKAAADLPVWNRYFLYQDSADHYRIGKQTKSQCCVLSAAEGRRAHGAMEVCGENGGILLGIRDFWQKYPSGLEVTNLADDNASCTAWFYSPEAKSFDFRHYDTRSYQMTSYEGFPWFGASPEGIAVTSECTLSVCSSLTAEDELNTFANRVNKPPVYVESPIAYHEKRAFGYWSLPERKTEPEAFLENQLDQLFDFYKNEIEARKWYGLFDYGDVMHTYDPIRHCWRYDMGGFAWQNTELVPTYWLWLYFLRTGREDVFTVAEAMSRHCSEVDFYHFGPMAGIGSRHNVRHWGCSCKEPRVSMAGHHRVYYYLT
;
A
#
# COMPACT_ATOMS: atom_id res chain seq x y z
N MET A 1 -10.77 10.38 42.98
CA MET A 1 -10.39 11.46 42.07
C MET A 1 -10.22 10.87 40.70
N GLU A 2 -11.23 11.03 39.86
CA GLU A 2 -11.19 10.57 38.47
C GLU A 2 -10.36 11.60 37.69
N SER A 3 -9.07 11.32 37.52
CA SER A 3 -8.26 12.10 36.60
C SER A 3 -8.52 11.58 35.19
N ASN A 4 -9.40 12.23 34.45
CA ASN A 4 -9.54 12.00 33.01
C ASN A 4 -8.17 12.25 32.35
N GLN A 5 -7.41 11.19 32.10
CA GLN A 5 -6.17 11.32 31.37
C GLN A 5 -6.48 11.64 29.90
N THR A 6 -6.00 12.79 29.45
CA THR A 6 -6.16 13.24 28.07
C THR A 6 -4.84 13.11 27.33
N ILE A 7 -4.85 12.48 26.20
CA ILE A 7 -3.73 12.32 25.26
C ILE A 7 -3.90 13.36 24.15
N LYS A 8 -2.88 14.18 23.93
CA LYS A 8 -2.84 15.12 22.81
C LYS A 8 -2.15 14.48 21.62
N LEU A 9 -2.79 14.52 20.49
CA LEU A 9 -2.34 13.96 19.23
C LEU A 9 -2.12 15.07 18.21
N HIS A 10 -1.11 14.93 17.36
CA HIS A 10 -0.90 15.78 16.21
C HIS A 10 -0.65 14.94 14.97
N CYS A 11 -1.12 15.41 13.83
CA CYS A 11 -0.80 14.83 12.55
C CYS A 11 0.67 15.14 12.22
N LEU A 12 1.43 14.13 11.78
CA LEU A 12 2.82 14.35 11.35
C LEU A 12 2.88 15.36 10.20
N GLU A 13 3.93 16.17 10.19
CA GLU A 13 4.18 17.15 9.14
C GLU A 13 4.15 16.53 7.73
N ASN A 14 3.77 17.32 6.73
CA ASN A 14 3.70 16.90 5.32
C ASN A 14 2.75 15.73 5.03
N ARG A 15 1.84 15.40 5.94
CA ARG A 15 0.76 14.42 5.74
C ARG A 15 -0.59 15.10 5.75
N ALA A 16 -1.48 14.71 4.85
CA ALA A 16 -2.81 15.27 4.78
C ALA A 16 -3.69 14.71 5.91
N ALA A 17 -4.32 15.58 6.71
CA ALA A 17 -5.34 15.17 7.68
C ALA A 17 -6.66 14.88 6.95
N SER A 18 -6.74 13.78 6.19
CA SER A 18 -7.93 13.40 5.42
C SER A 18 -8.03 11.87 5.27
N GLY A 19 -9.26 11.36 5.15
CA GLY A 19 -9.57 9.94 5.12
C GLY A 19 -9.52 9.30 6.52
N TYR A 20 -9.74 8.00 6.59
CA TYR A 20 -9.69 7.28 7.86
C TYR A 20 -8.24 6.95 8.27
N VAL A 21 -7.98 7.02 9.58
CA VAL A 21 -6.68 6.73 10.18
C VAL A 21 -6.85 5.84 11.40
N THR A 22 -5.90 4.92 11.58
CA THR A 22 -5.73 4.19 12.86
C THR A 22 -4.48 4.71 13.55
N PHE A 23 -4.57 5.00 14.84
CA PHE A 23 -3.47 5.49 15.68
C PHE A 23 -3.47 4.81 17.04
N GLY A 24 -2.31 4.74 17.67
CA GLY A 24 -2.16 4.13 18.98
C GLY A 24 -2.12 5.11 20.13
N SER A 25 -2.62 4.70 21.30
CA SER A 25 -2.48 5.41 22.56
C SER A 25 -1.83 4.54 23.63
N TYR A 26 -0.86 5.10 24.36
CA TYR A 26 -0.16 4.44 25.46
C TYR A 26 -0.65 4.91 26.82
N TRP A 27 -0.90 3.94 27.72
CA TRP A 27 -1.39 4.16 29.07
C TRP A 27 -0.42 3.58 30.09
N GLY A 28 -0.07 4.34 31.09
CA GLY A 28 0.81 3.89 32.17
C GLY A 28 0.21 2.74 32.99
N LYS A 29 1.07 1.92 33.60
CA LYS A 29 0.63 0.81 34.46
C LYS A 29 -0.27 1.31 35.58
N GLY A 30 -1.45 0.65 35.76
CA GLY A 30 -2.43 1.01 36.79
C GLY A 30 -3.21 2.30 36.55
N THR A 31 -3.01 2.98 35.39
CA THR A 31 -3.65 4.29 35.14
C THR A 31 -5.03 4.19 34.49
N LEU A 32 -5.27 3.14 33.69
CA LEU A 32 -6.52 2.97 32.98
C LEU A 32 -7.05 1.54 33.11
N VAL A 33 -8.19 1.39 33.78
CA VAL A 33 -8.96 0.14 33.85
C VAL A 33 -10.37 0.44 33.38
N ILE A 34 -10.81 -0.23 32.31
CA ILE A 34 -12.17 -0.12 31.80
C ILE A 34 -12.84 -1.48 32.03
N PRO A 35 -13.72 -1.58 33.03
CA PRO A 35 -14.46 -2.82 33.30
C PRO A 35 -15.33 -3.20 32.09
N ASN A 36 -15.32 -4.48 31.73
CA ASN A 36 -16.13 -5.03 30.63
C ASN A 36 -15.91 -4.32 29.27
N PHE A 37 -14.66 -3.91 28.97
CA PHE A 37 -14.34 -3.33 27.69
C PHE A 37 -14.73 -4.29 26.55
N LYS A 38 -15.56 -3.78 25.64
CA LYS A 38 -15.88 -4.49 24.39
C LYS A 38 -15.03 -3.92 23.28
N ASN A 39 -14.45 -4.77 22.44
CA ASN A 39 -13.55 -4.36 21.34
C ASN A 39 -14.25 -3.56 20.20
N ASP A 40 -15.51 -3.29 20.31
CA ASP A 40 -16.31 -2.39 19.46
C ASP A 40 -16.52 -1.00 20.10
N GLY A 41 -15.85 -0.76 21.21
CA GLY A 41 -16.05 0.28 22.21
C GLY A 41 -15.95 1.71 21.71
N MET A 42 -17.05 2.22 21.15
CA MET A 42 -17.25 3.68 20.93
C MET A 42 -17.40 4.45 22.25
N ASP A 43 -17.77 3.77 23.32
CA ASP A 43 -18.19 4.40 24.58
C ASP A 43 -17.06 4.63 25.60
N SER A 44 -15.90 4.05 25.36
CA SER A 44 -14.81 4.08 26.35
C SER A 44 -13.81 5.22 26.14
N PHE A 45 -13.82 5.83 24.96
CA PHE A 45 -12.92 6.92 24.60
C PHE A 45 -13.69 8.05 23.92
N VAL A 46 -13.32 9.28 24.23
CA VAL A 46 -13.84 10.50 23.57
C VAL A 46 -12.70 11.17 22.83
N LEU A 47 -12.87 11.34 21.54
CA LEU A 47 -11.96 12.08 20.67
C LEU A 47 -12.56 13.45 20.36
N LYS A 48 -11.77 14.52 20.49
CA LYS A 48 -12.17 15.89 20.18
C LYS A 48 -11.12 16.55 19.30
N ASN A 49 -11.58 17.37 18.34
CA ASN A 49 -10.70 18.21 17.53
C ASN A 49 -10.32 19.52 18.28
N GLU A 50 -9.55 20.38 17.62
CA GLU A 50 -9.14 21.70 18.14
C GLU A 50 -10.33 22.59 18.52
N LYS A 51 -11.45 22.45 17.81
CA LYS A 51 -12.70 23.20 18.10
C LYS A 51 -13.49 22.59 19.26
N LYS A 52 -12.99 21.54 19.91
CA LYS A 52 -13.63 20.77 20.98
C LYS A 52 -14.90 20.02 20.53
N GLU A 53 -15.10 19.83 19.23
CA GLU A 53 -16.17 19.02 18.68
C GLU A 53 -15.84 17.54 18.89
N SER A 54 -16.83 16.75 19.32
CA SER A 54 -16.67 15.29 19.49
C SER A 54 -16.64 14.59 18.14
N ILE A 55 -15.66 13.71 17.97
CA ILE A 55 -15.43 12.92 16.75
C ILE A 55 -15.69 11.45 17.09
N PRO A 56 -16.49 10.73 16.30
CA PRO A 56 -16.64 9.29 16.45
C PRO A 56 -15.29 8.57 16.38
N VAL A 57 -15.04 7.68 17.34
CA VAL A 57 -13.82 6.89 17.42
C VAL A 57 -14.13 5.44 17.78
N GLN A 58 -13.67 4.50 16.95
CA GLN A 58 -13.73 3.06 17.23
C GLN A 58 -12.43 2.64 17.88
N SER A 59 -12.49 1.87 18.97
CA SER A 59 -11.31 1.54 19.77
C SER A 59 -11.22 0.04 20.06
N ARG A 60 -9.99 -0.49 20.03
CA ARG A 60 -9.67 -1.87 20.45
C ARG A 60 -8.42 -1.87 21.31
N ILE A 61 -8.35 -2.78 22.28
CA ILE A 61 -7.16 -2.94 23.12
C ILE A 61 -6.15 -3.83 22.40
N THR A 62 -4.91 -3.35 22.29
CA THR A 62 -3.80 -4.07 21.64
C THR A 62 -2.78 -4.64 22.63
N ALA A 63 -2.76 -4.14 23.88
CA ALA A 63 -1.95 -4.73 24.94
C ALA A 63 -2.47 -4.37 26.35
N TRP A 64 -2.22 -5.29 27.30
CA TRP A 64 -2.55 -5.16 28.71
C TRP A 64 -1.28 -5.19 29.57
N TRP A 65 -1.33 -4.54 30.72
CA TRP A 65 -0.36 -4.73 31.78
C TRP A 65 -0.69 -6.01 32.56
N PRO A 66 0.29 -6.61 33.28
CA PRO A 66 0.04 -7.80 34.09
C PRO A 66 -0.99 -7.62 35.22
N ASP A 67 -1.27 -6.38 35.62
CA ASP A 67 -2.30 -6.05 36.62
C ASP A 67 -3.71 -5.89 36.02
N GLY A 68 -3.87 -6.15 34.72
CA GLY A 68 -5.15 -6.04 34.01
C GLY A 68 -5.49 -4.62 33.55
N SER A 69 -4.64 -3.61 33.80
CA SER A 69 -4.83 -2.27 33.23
C SER A 69 -4.43 -2.23 31.75
N ILE A 70 -5.03 -1.31 31.01
CA ILE A 70 -4.76 -1.10 29.57
C ILE A 70 -3.35 -0.55 29.40
N LYS A 71 -2.58 -1.12 28.49
CA LYS A 71 -1.25 -0.64 28.12
C LYS A 71 -1.25 0.09 26.79
N TRP A 72 -1.87 -0.49 25.77
CA TRP A 72 -2.03 0.09 24.46
C TRP A 72 -3.45 -0.11 23.94
N ALA A 73 -3.98 0.91 23.30
CA ALA A 73 -5.21 0.84 22.54
C ALA A 73 -5.00 1.42 21.15
N ALA A 74 -5.62 0.82 20.15
CA ALA A 74 -5.68 1.35 18.79
C ALA A 74 -7.05 1.99 18.57
N HIS A 75 -7.07 3.11 17.86
CA HIS A 75 -8.24 3.93 17.61
C HIS A 75 -8.36 4.25 16.13
N THR A 76 -9.56 4.05 15.58
CA THR A 76 -9.86 4.42 14.19
C THR A 76 -10.85 5.58 14.15
N ALA A 77 -10.51 6.62 13.40
CA ALA A 77 -11.34 7.82 13.24
C ALA A 77 -11.14 8.46 11.86
N ASP A 78 -12.03 9.37 11.49
CA ASP A 78 -11.93 10.17 10.28
C ASP A 78 -10.98 11.35 10.51
N ALA A 79 -9.81 11.31 9.89
CA ALA A 79 -8.77 12.34 10.00
C ALA A 79 -9.24 13.71 9.48
N SER A 80 -10.17 13.76 8.52
CA SER A 80 -10.71 15.02 8.02
C SER A 80 -11.52 15.78 9.08
N LYS A 81 -12.07 15.06 10.07
CA LYS A 81 -12.76 15.63 11.22
C LYS A 81 -11.80 15.96 12.37
N MET A 82 -10.68 15.24 12.48
CA MET A 82 -9.65 15.46 13.51
C MET A 82 -8.90 16.78 13.31
N GLY A 83 -8.59 17.14 12.06
CA GLY A 83 -7.73 18.28 11.76
C GLY A 83 -6.26 17.98 12.05
N GLN A 84 -5.45 19.02 12.30
CA GLN A 84 -4.03 18.83 12.58
C GLN A 84 -3.76 18.37 14.02
N GLU A 85 -4.61 18.74 14.96
CA GLU A 85 -4.52 18.36 16.36
C GLU A 85 -5.83 17.76 16.87
N ALA A 86 -5.72 16.78 17.76
CA ALA A 86 -6.86 16.15 18.41
C ALA A 86 -6.51 15.76 19.86
N ALA A 87 -7.54 15.58 20.68
CA ALA A 87 -7.42 15.17 22.07
C ALA A 87 -8.26 13.92 22.33
N LEU A 88 -7.60 12.84 22.78
CA LEU A 88 -8.23 11.59 23.17
C LEU A 88 -8.34 11.51 24.69
N THR A 89 -9.53 11.30 25.23
CA THR A 89 -9.78 11.16 26.66
C THR A 89 -10.43 9.81 26.93
N ALA A 90 -9.89 9.03 27.87
CA ALA A 90 -10.55 7.83 28.36
C ALA A 90 -11.70 8.21 29.30
N GLN A 91 -12.88 7.62 29.10
CA GLN A 91 -14.03 7.77 29.97
C GLN A 91 -14.27 6.48 30.76
N ILE A 92 -14.19 6.58 32.09
CA ILE A 92 -14.60 5.49 32.96
C ILE A 92 -16.09 5.76 33.28
N LYS A 93 -16.99 5.14 32.52
CA LYS A 93 -18.43 5.27 32.81
C LYS A 93 -18.81 4.42 34.01
N SER A 94 -19.30 5.05 35.04
CA SER A 94 -20.10 4.41 36.10
C SER A 94 -21.56 4.34 35.63
N GLY A 95 -21.92 3.32 34.88
CA GLY A 95 -23.29 2.78 34.83
C GLY A 95 -24.38 3.51 34.04
N GLU A 96 -24.21 4.73 33.54
CA GLU A 96 -25.24 5.41 32.73
C GLU A 96 -24.72 5.77 31.35
N VAL A 97 -25.42 5.30 30.32
CA VAL A 97 -25.17 5.68 28.90
C VAL A 97 -25.63 7.12 28.73
N SER A 98 -24.73 8.03 28.41
CA SER A 98 -25.13 9.40 28.07
C SER A 98 -25.86 9.41 26.73
N GLU A 99 -27.04 10.03 26.67
CA GLU A 99 -27.89 10.20 25.49
C GLU A 99 -27.25 10.99 24.33
N GLU A 100 -26.01 11.46 24.46
CA GLU A 100 -25.29 12.27 23.44
C GLU A 100 -24.47 11.45 22.42
N THR A 101 -24.45 10.11 22.50
CA THR A 101 -23.99 9.33 21.35
C THR A 101 -25.09 9.40 20.29
N ALA A 102 -24.95 10.33 19.35
CA ALA A 102 -25.75 10.34 18.12
C ALA A 102 -25.88 8.88 17.66
N GLU A 103 -27.11 8.44 17.32
CA GLU A 103 -27.36 7.13 16.73
C GLU A 103 -26.51 7.01 15.45
N LEU A 104 -25.28 6.58 15.62
CA LEU A 104 -24.43 6.18 14.49
C LEU A 104 -25.07 4.92 13.92
N VAL A 105 -25.77 5.10 12.80
CA VAL A 105 -26.21 3.95 12.02
C VAL A 105 -24.98 3.17 11.65
N SER A 106 -24.75 2.04 12.31
CA SER A 106 -23.61 1.16 12.08
C SER A 106 -23.60 0.68 10.63
N MET A 107 -22.43 0.27 10.14
CA MET A 107 -22.35 -0.45 8.87
C MET A 107 -23.25 -1.69 8.93
N ILE A 108 -23.94 -1.98 7.84
CA ILE A 108 -24.82 -3.17 7.77
C ILE A 108 -24.02 -4.30 7.18
N ILE A 109 -23.85 -5.38 7.95
CA ILE A 109 -23.19 -6.60 7.53
C ILE A 109 -24.19 -7.73 7.60
N ARG A 110 -24.43 -8.40 6.47
CA ARG A 110 -25.28 -9.59 6.36
C ARG A 110 -24.47 -10.71 5.75
N ARG A 111 -24.64 -11.93 6.25
CA ARG A 111 -23.91 -13.11 5.77
C ARG A 111 -24.89 -14.21 5.39
N ASP A 112 -24.68 -14.79 4.22
CA ASP A 112 -25.23 -16.10 3.85
C ASP A 112 -24.10 -17.13 3.65
N ASP A 113 -24.40 -18.26 3.04
CA ASP A 113 -23.43 -19.33 2.83
C ASP A 113 -22.31 -18.96 1.86
N ASN A 114 -22.56 -18.09 0.90
CA ASN A 114 -21.63 -17.75 -0.18
C ASN A 114 -21.06 -16.35 -0.07
N TRP A 115 -21.81 -15.42 0.54
CA TRP A 115 -21.53 -14.00 0.48
C TRP A 115 -21.61 -13.30 1.83
N LEU A 116 -20.76 -12.33 1.99
CA LEU A 116 -20.83 -11.28 2.99
C LEU A 116 -21.29 -10.01 2.27
N TYR A 117 -22.47 -9.51 2.59
CA TYR A 117 -23.04 -8.28 2.05
C TYR A 117 -22.71 -7.14 3.00
N ILE A 118 -22.14 -6.08 2.49
CA ILE A 118 -21.68 -4.93 3.26
C ILE A 118 -22.34 -3.67 2.70
N ASP A 119 -22.87 -2.86 3.60
CA ASP A 119 -23.34 -1.50 3.30
C ASP A 119 -22.75 -0.55 4.35
N ASN A 120 -21.89 0.36 3.89
CA ASN A 120 -21.22 1.32 4.76
C ASN A 120 -21.91 2.70 4.82
N GLY A 121 -23.09 2.83 4.19
CA GLY A 121 -23.84 4.08 4.07
C GLY A 121 -23.67 4.79 2.72
N VAL A 122 -22.58 4.56 2.02
CA VAL A 122 -22.23 5.15 0.71
C VAL A 122 -21.95 4.06 -0.33
N LEU A 123 -21.15 3.08 0.04
CA LEU A 123 -20.87 1.90 -0.75
C LEU A 123 -21.70 0.70 -0.29
N SER A 124 -22.19 -0.09 -1.23
CA SER A 124 -22.63 -1.46 -0.96
C SER A 124 -21.89 -2.43 -1.88
N LEU A 125 -21.50 -3.58 -1.34
CA LEU A 125 -20.72 -4.60 -2.05
C LEU A 125 -20.93 -5.99 -1.43
N LYS A 126 -20.50 -7.02 -2.15
CA LYS A 126 -20.46 -8.38 -1.62
C LYS A 126 -19.04 -8.97 -1.70
N VAL A 127 -18.68 -9.73 -0.68
CA VAL A 127 -17.39 -10.41 -0.53
C VAL A 127 -17.67 -11.91 -0.39
N PRO A 128 -16.95 -12.79 -1.14
CA PRO A 128 -17.17 -14.23 -1.03
C PRO A 128 -16.76 -14.74 0.36
N THR A 129 -17.49 -15.72 0.90
CA THR A 129 -17.19 -16.29 2.24
C THR A 129 -16.03 -17.28 2.24
N GLY A 130 -15.46 -17.63 1.07
CA GLY A 130 -14.40 -18.63 0.93
C GLY A 130 -14.89 -20.09 0.92
N LYS A 131 -16.18 -20.37 1.13
CA LYS A 131 -16.72 -21.73 1.06
C LYS A 131 -16.67 -22.30 -0.38
N ASN A 132 -16.87 -21.47 -1.38
CA ASN A 132 -16.69 -21.80 -2.80
C ASN A 132 -15.41 -21.14 -3.27
N LYS A 133 -14.53 -21.86 -3.97
CA LYS A 133 -13.27 -21.32 -4.53
C LYS A 133 -13.57 -20.07 -5.37
N ALA A 134 -13.50 -18.90 -4.74
CA ALA A 134 -13.73 -17.63 -5.41
C ALA A 134 -12.42 -17.11 -6.00
N ASP A 135 -12.52 -16.44 -7.15
CA ASP A 135 -11.40 -15.76 -7.80
C ASP A 135 -11.47 -14.23 -7.62
N THR A 136 -12.43 -13.76 -6.82
CA THR A 136 -12.70 -12.33 -6.56
C THR A 136 -12.59 -11.99 -5.08
N LEU A 137 -12.11 -10.79 -4.78
CA LEU A 137 -12.08 -10.20 -3.43
C LEU A 137 -13.42 -9.55 -3.08
N ALA A 138 -14.01 -8.85 -4.04
CA ALA A 138 -15.30 -8.21 -3.93
C ALA A 138 -16.00 -8.20 -5.27
N GLU A 139 -17.33 -8.20 -5.23
CA GLU A 139 -18.18 -8.08 -6.42
C GLU A 139 -19.30 -7.05 -6.17
N ASP A 140 -19.82 -6.53 -7.28
CA ASP A 140 -20.99 -5.63 -7.32
C ASP A 140 -20.82 -4.43 -6.37
N ILE A 141 -19.74 -3.64 -6.58
CA ILE A 141 -19.51 -2.44 -5.78
C ILE A 141 -20.39 -1.32 -6.35
N PHE A 142 -21.37 -0.91 -5.55
CA PHE A 142 -22.28 0.19 -5.86
C PHE A 142 -21.87 1.45 -5.09
N LEU A 143 -22.03 2.60 -5.73
CA LEU A 143 -22.00 3.90 -5.10
C LEU A 143 -23.41 4.48 -5.14
N ASN A 144 -24.03 4.72 -3.98
CA ASN A 144 -25.39 5.26 -3.88
C ASN A 144 -26.40 4.50 -4.78
N GLY A 145 -26.31 3.15 -4.77
CA GLY A 145 -27.20 2.27 -5.54
C GLY A 145 -26.87 2.12 -7.03
N LYS A 146 -25.82 2.78 -7.55
CA LYS A 146 -25.37 2.62 -8.94
C LYS A 146 -24.11 1.74 -9.00
N LEU A 147 -24.15 0.67 -9.81
CA LEU A 147 -23.01 -0.24 -10.01
C LEU A 147 -21.83 0.50 -10.67
N ARG A 148 -20.64 0.41 -10.07
CA ARG A 148 -19.40 1.01 -10.58
C ARG A 148 -18.32 -0.01 -10.87
N VAL A 149 -18.21 -1.04 -10.03
CA VAL A 149 -17.20 -2.11 -10.21
C VAL A 149 -17.92 -3.45 -10.11
N LYS A 150 -17.80 -4.26 -11.14
CA LYS A 150 -18.39 -5.61 -11.16
C LYS A 150 -17.59 -6.58 -10.31
N LYS A 151 -16.24 -6.50 -10.41
CA LYS A 151 -15.33 -7.43 -9.75
C LYS A 151 -14.03 -6.73 -9.37
N ALA A 152 -13.51 -7.09 -8.21
CA ALA A 152 -12.14 -6.83 -7.78
C ALA A 152 -11.40 -8.17 -7.65
N SER A 153 -10.37 -8.41 -8.46
CA SER A 153 -9.70 -9.72 -8.54
C SER A 153 -8.18 -9.59 -8.44
N PRO A 154 -7.52 -10.36 -7.58
CA PRO A 154 -6.06 -10.46 -7.60
C PRO A 154 -5.62 -11.14 -8.91
N VAL A 155 -4.53 -10.64 -9.48
CA VAL A 155 -3.97 -11.16 -10.73
C VAL A 155 -2.48 -11.42 -10.57
N LEU A 156 -2.01 -12.54 -11.13
CA LEU A 156 -0.61 -12.93 -11.17
C LEU A 156 -0.25 -13.40 -12.58
N TYR A 157 0.88 -12.91 -13.08
CA TYR A 157 1.53 -13.45 -14.28
C TYR A 157 2.88 -14.02 -13.90
N LEU A 158 3.15 -15.26 -14.24
CA LEU A 158 4.47 -15.87 -14.17
C LEU A 158 4.97 -16.13 -15.58
N GLU A 159 6.26 -15.90 -15.78
CA GLU A 159 6.97 -16.36 -16.96
C GLU A 159 7.68 -17.66 -16.60
N GLU A 160 7.30 -18.74 -17.23
CA GLU A 160 7.89 -20.05 -17.02
C GLU A 160 8.95 -20.31 -18.11
N GLN A 161 10.07 -20.86 -17.69
CA GLN A 161 11.16 -21.24 -18.61
C GLN A 161 11.10 -22.73 -18.93
N GLY A 162 11.31 -23.05 -20.21
CA GLY A 162 11.21 -24.42 -20.71
C GLY A 162 12.47 -25.28 -20.58
N ASN A 163 13.53 -24.83 -19.88
CA ASN A 163 14.77 -25.59 -19.80
C ASN A 163 15.24 -25.76 -18.35
N GLU A 164 15.13 -26.97 -17.85
CA GLU A 164 15.42 -27.39 -16.49
C GLU A 164 16.91 -27.34 -16.12
N ASN A 165 17.83 -27.26 -17.09
CA ASN A 165 19.26 -27.41 -16.86
C ASN A 165 20.08 -26.12 -16.94
N SER A 166 19.44 -24.97 -17.05
CA SER A 166 20.16 -23.70 -17.11
C SER A 166 20.56 -23.21 -15.72
N THR A 167 21.82 -23.34 -15.39
CA THR A 167 22.45 -22.65 -14.26
C THR A 167 22.87 -21.23 -14.62
N ASN A 168 22.58 -20.80 -15.84
CA ASN A 168 22.89 -19.47 -16.35
C ASN A 168 21.77 -18.50 -16.02
N PHE A 169 22.11 -17.30 -15.55
CA PHE A 169 21.17 -16.20 -15.35
C PHE A 169 20.78 -15.51 -16.67
N ASP A 170 21.34 -15.95 -17.78
CA ASP A 170 20.97 -15.49 -19.11
C ASP A 170 19.68 -16.15 -19.55
N LEU A 171 18.63 -15.36 -19.64
CA LEU A 171 17.30 -15.78 -20.09
C LEU A 171 17.14 -15.69 -21.61
N ASP A 172 18.11 -15.11 -22.32
CA ASP A 172 18.05 -14.96 -23.78
C ASP A 172 18.26 -16.32 -24.47
N GLY A 173 17.38 -16.62 -25.41
CA GLY A 173 17.42 -17.90 -26.15
C GLY A 173 16.64 -19.06 -25.54
N GLN A 174 16.00 -18.87 -24.38
CA GLN A 174 15.09 -19.87 -23.80
C GLN A 174 13.65 -19.63 -24.23
N THR A 175 12.88 -20.71 -24.33
CA THR A 175 11.43 -20.60 -24.58
C THR A 175 10.76 -20.05 -23.34
N LYS A 176 10.20 -18.85 -23.45
CA LYS A 176 9.49 -18.16 -22.36
C LYS A 176 8.00 -18.23 -22.61
N VAL A 177 7.25 -18.69 -21.63
CA VAL A 177 5.79 -18.76 -21.68
C VAL A 177 5.20 -17.99 -20.50
N THR A 178 4.57 -16.86 -20.79
CA THR A 178 3.82 -16.11 -19.77
C THR A 178 2.47 -16.76 -19.55
N ARG A 179 2.19 -17.12 -18.30
CA ARG A 179 0.91 -17.69 -17.87
C ARG A 179 0.19 -16.77 -16.90
N ALA A 180 -1.11 -16.61 -17.13
CA ALA A 180 -1.99 -15.92 -16.22
C ALA A 180 -2.52 -16.89 -15.16
N TYR A 181 -2.38 -16.52 -13.90
CA TYR A 181 -2.91 -17.24 -12.75
C TYR A 181 -4.08 -16.45 -12.15
N LYS A 182 -5.17 -17.15 -11.83
CA LYS A 182 -6.32 -16.58 -11.13
C LYS A 182 -6.20 -16.81 -9.63
N ALA A 183 -6.75 -15.92 -8.84
CA ALA A 183 -6.85 -16.15 -7.42
C ALA A 183 -7.72 -17.39 -7.11
N ALA A 184 -7.34 -18.12 -6.07
CA ALA A 184 -8.15 -19.17 -5.45
C ALA A 184 -8.20 -18.88 -3.94
N ILE A 185 -9.23 -18.13 -3.54
CA ILE A 185 -9.44 -17.74 -2.15
C ILE A 185 -9.93 -18.96 -1.37
N LYS A 186 -9.23 -19.26 -0.28
CA LYS A 186 -9.47 -20.44 0.57
C LYS A 186 -10.19 -20.09 1.88
N ALA A 187 -9.91 -18.91 2.40
CA ALA A 187 -10.48 -18.45 3.66
C ALA A 187 -10.76 -16.94 3.61
N VAL A 188 -11.88 -16.55 4.20
CA VAL A 188 -12.24 -15.15 4.44
C VAL A 188 -12.66 -14.99 5.88
N THR A 189 -12.00 -14.08 6.59
CA THR A 189 -12.25 -13.79 8.01
C THR A 189 -12.45 -12.28 8.21
N ILE A 190 -13.32 -11.92 9.13
CA ILE A 190 -13.45 -10.55 9.62
C ILE A 190 -12.47 -10.41 10.78
N GLU A 191 -11.47 -9.54 10.64
CA GLU A 191 -10.47 -9.25 11.69
C GLU A 191 -10.91 -8.10 12.59
N GLU A 192 -11.67 -7.15 12.04
CA GLU A 192 -12.26 -6.05 12.78
C GLU A 192 -13.69 -5.82 12.29
N ASP A 193 -14.66 -5.78 13.21
CA ASP A 193 -16.07 -5.55 12.95
C ASP A 193 -16.57 -4.48 13.93
N GLY A 194 -16.71 -3.26 13.44
CA GLY A 194 -17.14 -2.16 14.27
C GLY A 194 -17.92 -1.10 13.49
N PRO A 195 -18.48 -0.12 14.20
CA PRO A 195 -19.38 0.85 13.59
C PRO A 195 -18.71 1.80 12.60
N LEU A 196 -17.39 2.03 12.70
CA LEU A 196 -16.64 2.94 11.83
C LEU A 196 -15.71 2.23 10.85
N ALA A 197 -15.18 1.07 11.22
CA ALA A 197 -14.20 0.34 10.44
C ALA A 197 -14.47 -1.16 10.42
N LEU A 198 -14.35 -1.73 9.25
CA LEU A 198 -14.44 -3.15 8.97
C LEU A 198 -13.14 -3.59 8.27
N THR A 199 -12.50 -4.63 8.81
CA THR A 199 -11.33 -5.24 8.19
C THR A 199 -11.62 -6.69 7.83
N ILE A 200 -11.52 -7.00 6.54
CA ILE A 200 -11.73 -8.35 6.00
C ILE A 200 -10.42 -8.88 5.47
N LYS A 201 -10.01 -10.05 5.93
CA LYS A 201 -8.84 -10.77 5.46
C LYS A 201 -9.25 -11.92 4.54
N ALA A 202 -8.68 -11.97 3.34
CA ALA A 202 -8.79 -13.07 2.38
C ALA A 202 -7.42 -13.74 2.22
N GLU A 203 -7.37 -15.05 2.38
CA GLU A 203 -6.16 -15.87 2.23
C GLU A 203 -6.37 -16.89 1.12
N GLY A 204 -5.33 -17.11 0.31
CA GLY A 204 -5.41 -18.02 -0.81
C GLY A 204 -4.07 -18.25 -1.51
N SER A 205 -4.17 -18.77 -2.73
CA SER A 205 -3.05 -18.93 -3.65
C SER A 205 -3.51 -18.62 -5.08
N TYR A 206 -2.56 -18.42 -5.97
CA TYR A 206 -2.89 -18.28 -7.38
C TYR A 206 -2.93 -19.63 -8.06
N GLN A 207 -3.87 -19.82 -8.97
CA GLN A 207 -4.13 -21.09 -9.64
C GLN A 207 -4.13 -20.95 -11.17
N HIS A 208 -3.41 -21.84 -11.84
CA HIS A 208 -3.52 -22.04 -13.28
C HIS A 208 -3.73 -23.55 -13.54
N GLN A 209 -4.85 -23.90 -14.20
CA GLN A 209 -5.28 -25.30 -14.34
C GLN A 209 -5.33 -26.02 -12.97
N ASN A 210 -4.52 -27.04 -12.74
CA ASN A 210 -4.47 -27.82 -11.49
C ASN A 210 -3.27 -27.43 -10.59
N GLN A 211 -2.48 -26.43 -10.96
CA GLN A 211 -1.34 -25.97 -10.19
C GLN A 211 -1.71 -24.76 -9.33
N ASN A 212 -1.35 -24.83 -8.05
CA ASN A 212 -1.42 -23.69 -7.14
C ASN A 212 0.01 -23.21 -6.87
N LYS A 213 0.25 -21.92 -7.12
CA LYS A 213 1.54 -21.28 -6.86
C LYS A 213 1.31 -19.96 -6.17
N MET A 214 2.30 -19.46 -5.46
CA MET A 214 2.34 -18.14 -4.85
C MET A 214 1.14 -17.87 -3.94
N LYS A 215 1.35 -17.95 -2.65
CA LYS A 215 0.34 -17.65 -1.65
C LYS A 215 0.11 -16.15 -1.55
N PHE A 216 -1.06 -15.76 -1.07
CA PHE A 216 -1.35 -14.37 -0.73
C PHE A 216 -2.20 -14.25 0.53
N CYS A 217 -2.06 -13.11 1.18
CA CYS A 217 -2.96 -12.61 2.21
C CYS A 217 -3.36 -11.18 1.82
N ILE A 218 -4.66 -10.94 1.66
CA ILE A 218 -5.16 -9.61 1.27
C ILE A 218 -6.14 -9.13 2.32
N ARG A 219 -5.90 -7.90 2.83
CA ARG A 219 -6.81 -7.21 3.73
C ARG A 219 -7.53 -6.11 3.00
N MET A 220 -8.83 -6.04 3.18
CA MET A 220 -9.69 -4.97 2.70
C MET A 220 -10.15 -4.14 3.90
N TYR A 221 -9.87 -2.84 3.86
CA TYR A 221 -10.30 -1.88 4.87
C TYR A 221 -11.44 -1.06 4.30
N ILE A 222 -12.60 -1.15 4.93
CA ILE A 222 -13.84 -0.48 4.55
C ILE A 222 -14.27 0.38 5.73
N ASN A 223 -14.49 1.68 5.49
CA ASN A 223 -14.84 2.60 6.54
C ASN A 223 -16.24 3.17 6.32
N LYS A 224 -16.89 3.55 7.41
CA LYS A 224 -18.23 4.15 7.44
C LYS A 224 -18.28 5.42 6.58
N ASP A 225 -19.33 5.54 5.76
CA ASP A 225 -19.60 6.70 4.90
C ASP A 225 -18.46 7.08 3.94
N SER A 226 -17.53 6.15 3.67
CA SER A 226 -16.42 6.34 2.75
C SER A 226 -16.70 5.72 1.37
N SER A 227 -16.35 6.43 0.31
CA SER A 227 -16.33 5.87 -1.06
C SER A 227 -15.05 5.09 -1.37
N GLU A 228 -14.19 4.87 -0.38
CA GLU A 228 -12.88 4.24 -0.55
C GLU A 228 -12.80 2.86 0.07
N ILE A 229 -12.06 1.97 -0.60
CA ILE A 229 -11.64 0.67 -0.08
C ILE A 229 -10.13 0.58 -0.24
N ARG A 230 -9.41 0.38 0.87
CA ARG A 230 -7.96 0.13 0.83
C ARG A 230 -7.69 -1.36 0.82
N PHE A 231 -6.86 -1.80 -0.11
CA PHE A 231 -6.40 -3.17 -0.26
C PHE A 231 -4.92 -3.25 0.12
N VAL A 232 -4.61 -4.12 1.08
CA VAL A 232 -3.23 -4.44 1.50
C VAL A 232 -2.96 -5.88 1.09
N HIS A 233 -2.14 -6.05 0.07
CA HIS A 233 -1.82 -7.33 -0.56
C HIS A 233 -0.43 -7.79 -0.16
N THR A 234 -0.34 -8.86 0.60
CA THR A 234 0.91 -9.56 0.90
C THR A 234 1.03 -10.76 -0.03
N PHE A 235 2.04 -10.72 -0.89
CA PHE A 235 2.47 -11.80 -1.75
C PHE A 235 3.52 -12.64 -1.02
N PHE A 236 3.47 -13.96 -1.16
CA PHE A 236 4.46 -14.88 -0.63
C PHE A 236 5.02 -15.73 -1.76
N PHE A 237 6.33 -15.88 -1.80
CA PHE A 237 6.96 -16.78 -2.75
C PHE A 237 6.95 -18.22 -2.21
N ASP A 238 6.30 -19.15 -2.95
CA ASP A 238 6.31 -20.60 -2.71
C ASP A 238 6.41 -21.38 -4.03
N GLY A 239 6.98 -20.74 -5.06
CA GLY A 239 7.28 -21.33 -6.36
C GLY A 239 8.66 -22.01 -6.41
N ASP A 240 9.05 -22.38 -7.61
CA ASP A 240 10.39 -22.83 -7.93
C ASP A 240 11.19 -21.66 -8.53
N GLU A 241 12.20 -21.16 -7.82
CA GLU A 241 13.01 -20.03 -8.28
C GLU A 241 13.78 -20.32 -9.57
N GLN A 242 13.94 -21.57 -9.95
CA GLN A 242 14.61 -21.95 -11.20
C GLN A 242 13.70 -21.82 -12.42
N THR A 243 12.38 -21.86 -12.24
CA THR A 243 11.41 -21.91 -13.33
C THR A 243 10.35 -20.81 -13.28
N ASP A 244 10.08 -20.23 -12.10
CA ASP A 244 8.98 -19.30 -11.89
C ASP A 244 9.48 -17.86 -11.73
N PHE A 245 9.29 -17.05 -12.76
CA PHE A 245 9.71 -15.63 -12.76
C PHE A 245 8.48 -14.74 -12.69
N LEU A 246 8.50 -13.75 -11.79
CA LEU A 246 7.38 -12.82 -11.61
C LEU A 246 7.29 -11.88 -12.81
N LYS A 247 6.19 -11.96 -13.57
CA LYS A 247 5.94 -11.13 -14.75
C LYS A 247 4.86 -10.07 -14.52
N GLY A 248 3.95 -10.30 -13.59
CA GLY A 248 2.92 -9.34 -13.22
C GLY A 248 2.25 -9.71 -11.91
N LEU A 249 2.02 -8.73 -11.03
CA LEU A 249 1.33 -8.90 -9.76
C LEU A 249 0.46 -7.67 -9.50
N GLY A 250 -0.83 -7.85 -9.21
CA GLY A 250 -1.70 -6.71 -8.97
C GLY A 250 -3.12 -7.07 -8.57
N ILE A 251 -3.98 -6.04 -8.55
CA ILE A 251 -5.43 -6.18 -8.37
C ILE A 251 -6.12 -5.50 -9.55
N ARG A 252 -7.04 -6.22 -10.20
CA ARG A 252 -7.86 -5.77 -11.31
C ARG A 252 -9.27 -5.43 -10.83
N PHE A 253 -9.80 -4.34 -11.35
CA PHE A 253 -11.15 -3.83 -11.11
C PHE A 253 -11.89 -3.74 -12.44
N ASP A 254 -12.93 -4.53 -12.63
CA ASP A 254 -13.78 -4.49 -13.82
C ASP A 254 -14.81 -3.37 -13.61
N THR A 255 -14.55 -2.21 -14.21
CA THR A 255 -15.25 -0.95 -13.99
C THR A 255 -16.33 -0.75 -15.04
N VAL A 256 -17.52 -0.34 -14.62
CA VAL A 256 -18.64 0.00 -15.51
C VAL A 256 -18.50 1.46 -15.94
N LEU A 257 -18.48 1.69 -17.25
CA LEU A 257 -18.49 3.02 -17.85
C LEU A 257 -19.81 3.22 -18.60
N GLU A 258 -20.41 4.38 -18.40
CA GLU A 258 -21.59 4.81 -19.12
C GLU A 258 -21.24 5.99 -20.04
N GLY A 259 -21.97 6.14 -21.13
CA GLY A 259 -21.71 7.18 -22.12
C GLY A 259 -21.04 6.64 -23.38
N ARG A 260 -20.59 7.53 -24.25
CA ARG A 260 -19.95 7.21 -25.52
C ARG A 260 -18.43 7.14 -25.36
N PRO A 261 -17.69 6.46 -26.25
CA PRO A 261 -16.23 6.34 -26.09
C PRO A 261 -15.48 7.65 -25.93
N TYR A 262 -15.94 8.76 -26.49
CA TYR A 262 -15.33 10.07 -26.27
C TYR A 262 -15.67 10.67 -24.88
N GLU A 263 -16.57 10.05 -24.13
CA GLU A 263 -16.92 10.38 -22.74
C GLU A 263 -16.23 9.45 -21.72
N HIS A 264 -15.53 8.42 -22.21
CA HIS A 264 -14.72 7.54 -21.37
C HIS A 264 -13.33 8.14 -21.17
N HIS A 265 -13.15 8.81 -20.03
CA HIS A 265 -11.95 9.54 -19.67
C HIS A 265 -10.93 8.69 -18.97
N ILE A 266 -9.65 8.99 -19.22
CA ILE A 266 -8.49 8.52 -18.47
C ILE A 266 -7.65 9.71 -18.02
N ARG A 267 -7.27 9.73 -16.75
CA ARG A 267 -6.35 10.72 -16.19
C ARG A 267 -5.30 10.02 -15.33
N PHE A 268 -4.05 10.50 -15.39
CA PHE A 268 -2.99 10.15 -14.44
C PHE A 268 -2.60 11.37 -13.65
N ALA A 269 -2.48 11.21 -12.32
CA ALA A 269 -2.07 12.29 -11.42
C ALA A 269 -0.63 12.75 -11.69
N GLY A 270 -0.37 14.04 -11.53
CA GLY A 270 0.94 14.65 -11.73
C GLY A 270 0.88 16.17 -11.57
N GLU A 271 2.04 16.84 -11.56
CA GLU A 271 2.09 18.31 -11.53
C GLU A 271 1.33 18.90 -12.72
N LEU A 272 1.47 18.27 -13.88
CA LEU A 272 0.64 18.47 -15.07
C LEU A 272 -0.07 17.13 -15.34
N PRO A 273 -1.30 16.93 -14.87
CA PRO A 273 -2.01 15.68 -15.05
C PRO A 273 -2.17 15.33 -16.52
N PHE A 274 -1.88 14.08 -16.85
CA PHE A 274 -2.21 13.54 -18.17
C PHE A 274 -3.71 13.34 -18.28
N LYS A 275 -4.33 13.79 -19.37
CA LYS A 275 -5.77 13.75 -19.58
C LYS A 275 -6.08 13.39 -21.02
N GLU A 276 -6.77 12.26 -21.21
CA GLU A 276 -7.27 11.82 -22.51
C GLU A 276 -8.63 11.10 -22.35
N ALA A 277 -9.15 10.61 -23.47
CA ALA A 277 -10.35 9.79 -23.54
C ALA A 277 -10.18 8.69 -24.60
N ALA A 278 -11.08 7.70 -24.62
CA ALA A 278 -11.03 6.62 -25.60
C ALA A 278 -11.13 7.11 -27.06
N ILE A 279 -11.82 8.22 -27.30
CA ILE A 279 -11.78 8.97 -28.58
C ILE A 279 -11.50 10.42 -28.24
N LEU A 280 -10.38 10.95 -28.74
CA LEU A 280 -10.04 12.35 -28.54
C LEU A 280 -10.67 13.22 -29.63
N LEU A 281 -11.51 14.16 -29.23
CA LEU A 281 -12.20 15.11 -30.11
C LEU A 281 -11.20 16.21 -30.57
N ASN A 282 -10.20 15.78 -31.32
CA ASN A 282 -9.10 16.64 -31.74
C ASN A 282 -9.49 17.55 -32.91
N SER A 283 -9.06 18.81 -32.84
CA SER A 283 -9.36 19.85 -33.82
C SER A 283 -8.48 19.85 -35.09
N SER A 284 -7.59 18.87 -35.25
CA SER A 284 -6.68 18.80 -36.41
C SER A 284 -7.38 18.49 -37.74
N TYR A 285 -8.65 18.18 -37.71
CA TYR A 285 -9.51 18.10 -38.88
C TYR A 285 -10.53 19.24 -38.89
N PRO A 286 -10.86 19.82 -40.04
CA PRO A 286 -11.56 21.11 -40.14
C PRO A 286 -12.98 21.16 -39.55
N ARG A 287 -13.48 20.10 -38.97
CA ARG A 287 -14.86 20.01 -38.48
C ARG A 287 -15.03 20.33 -36.99
N LEU A 288 -13.96 20.23 -36.16
CA LEU A 288 -14.07 20.48 -34.72
C LEU A 288 -13.33 21.73 -34.29
N GLN A 289 -13.98 22.58 -33.51
CA GLN A 289 -13.38 23.75 -32.88
C GLN A 289 -12.41 23.33 -31.77
N PRO A 290 -11.26 24.00 -31.56
CA PRO A 290 -10.36 23.70 -30.41
C PRO A 290 -11.05 23.71 -29.05
N ALA A 291 -12.10 24.50 -28.90
CA ALA A 291 -12.91 24.56 -27.69
C ALA A 291 -13.63 23.23 -27.36
N VAL A 292 -13.88 22.36 -28.36
CA VAL A 292 -14.52 21.05 -28.13
C VAL A 292 -13.59 20.12 -27.36
N LEU A 293 -12.31 20.03 -27.76
CA LEU A 293 -11.31 19.25 -27.04
C LEU A 293 -11.16 19.74 -25.59
N LYS A 294 -11.08 21.06 -25.40
CA LYS A 294 -11.00 21.63 -24.06
C LYS A 294 -12.20 21.23 -23.20
N LYS A 295 -13.42 21.35 -23.74
CA LYS A 295 -14.64 20.91 -23.03
C LYS A 295 -14.59 19.42 -22.69
N GLN A 296 -14.11 18.58 -23.62
CA GLN A 296 -13.95 17.16 -23.37
C GLN A 296 -13.01 16.91 -22.19
N LEU A 297 -11.80 17.45 -22.22
CA LEU A 297 -10.80 17.27 -21.16
C LEU A 297 -11.27 17.81 -19.79
N ASP A 298 -12.18 18.80 -19.81
CA ASP A 298 -12.86 19.34 -18.62
C ASP A 298 -14.10 18.50 -18.20
N GLY A 299 -14.46 17.42 -18.91
CA GLY A 299 -15.62 16.59 -18.63
C GLY A 299 -16.96 17.29 -18.91
N LYS A 300 -17.03 18.13 -19.95
CA LYS A 300 -18.21 18.96 -20.28
C LYS A 300 -18.81 18.64 -21.66
N THR A 301 -18.68 17.42 -22.13
CA THR A 301 -19.12 17.00 -23.47
C THR A 301 -20.33 16.06 -23.48
N TRP A 302 -20.94 15.86 -22.32
CA TRP A 302 -22.08 14.96 -22.18
C TRP A 302 -23.27 15.39 -23.04
N GLY A 303 -23.87 14.43 -23.73
CA GLY A 303 -25.15 14.61 -24.35
C GLY A 303 -25.13 15.33 -25.71
N TYR A 304 -24.08 15.22 -26.52
CA TYR A 304 -24.14 15.66 -27.91
C TYR A 304 -25.23 14.90 -28.66
N PRO A 305 -26.07 15.60 -29.49
CA PRO A 305 -27.10 14.92 -30.32
C PRO A 305 -26.47 13.91 -31.30
N GLU A 306 -27.15 12.82 -31.55
CA GLU A 306 -26.67 11.72 -32.42
C GLU A 306 -26.21 12.16 -33.81
N ASP A 307 -26.86 13.15 -34.40
CA ASP A 307 -26.52 13.69 -35.74
C ASP A 307 -25.55 14.90 -35.69
N SER A 308 -25.01 15.22 -34.54
CA SER A 308 -24.10 16.38 -34.37
C SER A 308 -22.80 16.21 -35.16
N ASP A 309 -22.13 17.33 -35.45
CA ASP A 309 -20.81 17.31 -36.07
C ASP A 309 -19.75 16.63 -35.18
N VAL A 310 -19.97 16.60 -33.87
CA VAL A 310 -19.12 15.88 -32.93
C VAL A 310 -19.22 14.38 -33.13
N GLU A 311 -20.44 13.83 -33.23
CA GLU A 311 -20.67 12.41 -33.50
C GLU A 311 -20.07 11.95 -34.82
N LYS A 312 -20.31 12.73 -35.88
CA LYS A 312 -19.78 12.45 -37.22
C LYS A 312 -18.23 12.50 -37.22
N ALA A 313 -17.65 13.42 -36.48
CA ALA A 313 -16.20 13.50 -36.36
C ALA A 313 -15.63 12.36 -35.50
N ALA A 314 -16.29 11.99 -34.41
CA ALA A 314 -15.86 10.91 -33.52
C ALA A 314 -15.78 9.56 -34.24
N ALA A 315 -16.68 9.30 -35.19
CA ALA A 315 -16.69 8.06 -35.98
C ALA A 315 -15.42 7.88 -36.86
N ASP A 316 -14.77 8.98 -37.22
CA ASP A 316 -13.55 8.99 -38.08
C ASP A 316 -12.25 9.05 -37.25
N LEU A 317 -12.32 9.15 -35.93
CA LEU A 317 -11.15 9.30 -35.06
C LEU A 317 -10.63 7.95 -34.54
N PRO A 318 -9.32 7.85 -34.23
CA PRO A 318 -8.75 6.64 -33.62
C PRO A 318 -9.39 6.32 -32.28
N VAL A 319 -9.68 5.05 -32.07
CA VAL A 319 -10.22 4.52 -30.80
C VAL A 319 -9.05 4.00 -29.96
N TRP A 320 -8.77 4.68 -28.86
CA TRP A 320 -7.76 4.30 -27.88
C TRP A 320 -8.39 3.42 -26.82
N ASN A 321 -7.89 2.18 -26.68
CA ASN A 321 -8.53 1.17 -25.87
C ASN A 321 -7.68 0.71 -24.68
N ARG A 322 -6.38 1.06 -24.69
CA ARG A 322 -5.45 0.76 -23.61
C ARG A 322 -4.60 1.98 -23.29
N TYR A 323 -4.47 2.27 -22.00
CA TYR A 323 -3.50 3.23 -21.45
C TYR A 323 -2.80 2.60 -20.26
N PHE A 324 -1.52 2.90 -20.10
CA PHE A 324 -0.77 2.48 -18.93
C PHE A 324 0.24 3.54 -18.52
N LEU A 325 0.40 3.69 -17.23
CA LEU A 325 1.49 4.39 -16.57
C LEU A 325 2.43 3.32 -16.01
N TYR A 326 3.69 3.39 -16.39
CA TYR A 326 4.72 2.41 -15.99
C TYR A 326 5.93 3.14 -15.43
N GLN A 327 6.22 2.91 -14.15
CA GLN A 327 7.43 3.36 -13.46
C GLN A 327 8.48 2.25 -13.59
N ASP A 328 9.48 2.42 -14.44
CA ASP A 328 10.50 1.40 -14.74
C ASP A 328 11.73 1.48 -13.83
N SER A 329 11.95 2.62 -13.21
CA SER A 329 13.04 2.86 -12.26
C SER A 329 12.65 3.93 -11.25
N ALA A 330 13.51 4.19 -10.26
CA ALA A 330 13.25 5.21 -9.24
C ALA A 330 13.09 6.64 -9.80
N ASP A 331 13.60 6.90 -11.00
CA ASP A 331 13.64 8.23 -11.61
C ASP A 331 13.13 8.28 -13.06
N HIS A 332 12.40 7.25 -13.50
CA HIS A 332 11.80 7.26 -14.83
C HIS A 332 10.47 6.55 -14.88
N TYR A 333 9.48 7.21 -15.49
CA TYR A 333 8.21 6.58 -15.88
C TYR A 333 7.84 6.98 -17.32
N ARG A 334 6.99 6.15 -17.92
CA ARG A 334 6.34 6.47 -19.20
C ARG A 334 4.84 6.21 -19.13
N ILE A 335 4.09 6.97 -19.94
CA ILE A 335 2.68 6.71 -20.24
C ILE A 335 2.61 6.22 -21.67
N GLY A 336 2.08 5.03 -21.86
CA GLY A 336 1.83 4.45 -23.17
C GLY A 336 0.35 4.31 -23.45
N LYS A 337 0.00 4.32 -24.74
CA LYS A 337 -1.35 4.05 -25.21
C LYS A 337 -1.37 3.19 -26.46
N GLN A 338 -2.49 2.49 -26.65
CA GLN A 338 -2.65 1.55 -27.76
C GLN A 338 -4.08 1.62 -28.30
N THR A 339 -4.21 1.55 -29.61
CA THR A 339 -5.54 1.53 -30.26
C THR A 339 -6.27 0.21 -30.04
N LYS A 340 -7.57 0.18 -30.29
CA LYS A 340 -8.39 -1.05 -30.23
C LYS A 340 -7.89 -2.11 -31.23
N SER A 341 -7.32 -1.70 -32.35
CA SER A 341 -6.68 -2.61 -33.33
C SER A 341 -5.35 -3.20 -32.88
N GLN A 342 -4.80 -2.72 -31.76
CA GLN A 342 -3.54 -3.19 -31.17
C GLN A 342 -2.32 -3.13 -32.11
N CYS A 343 -2.29 -2.18 -33.04
CA CYS A 343 -1.25 -2.11 -34.07
C CYS A 343 0.12 -1.74 -33.50
N CYS A 344 0.20 -0.87 -32.49
CA CYS A 344 1.44 -0.47 -31.83
C CYS A 344 1.14 0.22 -30.48
N VAL A 345 2.17 0.33 -29.66
CA VAL A 345 2.15 1.15 -28.43
C VAL A 345 2.82 2.48 -28.73
N LEU A 346 2.10 3.58 -28.49
CA LEU A 346 2.64 4.93 -28.60
C LEU A 346 3.05 5.43 -27.22
N SER A 347 4.24 6.04 -27.11
CA SER A 347 4.62 6.83 -25.94
C SER A 347 3.86 8.15 -25.96
N ALA A 348 3.05 8.39 -24.92
CA ALA A 348 2.23 9.58 -24.82
C ALA A 348 2.87 10.64 -23.92
N ALA A 349 3.57 10.22 -22.86
CA ALA A 349 4.31 11.08 -21.95
C ALA A 349 5.38 10.28 -21.21
N GLU A 350 6.34 10.98 -20.63
CA GLU A 350 7.37 10.42 -19.74
C GLU A 350 7.77 11.44 -18.68
N GLY A 351 8.39 11.00 -17.61
CA GLY A 351 8.85 11.84 -16.53
C GLY A 351 9.68 11.06 -15.50
N ARG A 352 9.96 11.68 -14.34
CA ARG A 352 10.85 11.07 -13.35
C ARG A 352 10.08 10.17 -12.36
N ARG A 353 9.20 10.73 -11.56
CA ARG A 353 8.50 10.05 -10.45
C ARG A 353 7.01 10.32 -10.57
N ALA A 354 6.28 9.30 -10.94
CA ALA A 354 4.84 9.42 -11.08
C ALA A 354 4.15 9.49 -9.71
N HIS A 355 3.02 10.21 -9.64
CA HIS A 355 2.23 10.31 -8.41
C HIS A 355 1.47 9.02 -8.06
N GLY A 356 1.43 8.04 -8.99
CA GLY A 356 0.91 6.71 -8.71
C GLY A 356 -0.61 6.63 -8.54
N ALA A 357 -1.37 7.52 -9.18
CA ALA A 357 -2.82 7.45 -9.20
C ALA A 357 -3.38 7.70 -10.60
N MET A 358 -4.50 7.04 -10.90
CA MET A 358 -5.29 7.23 -12.11
C MET A 358 -6.77 7.39 -11.79
N GLU A 359 -7.48 8.05 -12.69
CA GLU A 359 -8.93 8.12 -12.73
C GLU A 359 -9.43 7.58 -14.06
N VAL A 360 -10.43 6.70 -14.01
CA VAL A 360 -11.16 6.18 -15.18
C VAL A 360 -12.64 6.45 -14.95
N CYS A 361 -13.24 7.25 -15.81
CA CYS A 361 -14.58 7.77 -15.57
C CYS A 361 -15.37 7.90 -16.89
N GLY A 362 -16.64 7.44 -16.86
CA GLY A 362 -17.65 7.69 -17.89
C GLY A 362 -18.58 8.83 -17.51
N GLU A 363 -19.69 8.97 -18.24
CA GLU A 363 -20.69 10.04 -18.04
C GLU A 363 -21.22 10.12 -16.60
N ASN A 364 -21.49 8.98 -15.98
CA ASN A 364 -22.09 8.89 -14.65
C ASN A 364 -21.12 8.53 -13.53
N GLY A 365 -19.84 8.69 -13.76
CA GLY A 365 -18.80 8.40 -12.77
C GLY A 365 -17.91 7.21 -13.13
N GLY A 366 -17.14 6.74 -12.18
CA GLY A 366 -16.14 5.70 -12.37
C GLY A 366 -15.33 5.45 -11.12
N ILE A 367 -14.00 5.34 -11.28
CA ILE A 367 -13.09 5.05 -10.18
C ILE A 367 -11.82 5.90 -10.23
N LEU A 368 -11.27 6.16 -9.04
CA LEU A 368 -9.87 6.53 -8.85
C LEU A 368 -9.15 5.32 -8.28
N LEU A 369 -7.94 5.07 -8.75
CA LEU A 369 -7.09 3.97 -8.30
C LEU A 369 -5.68 4.49 -8.03
N GLY A 370 -5.20 4.31 -6.81
CA GLY A 370 -3.87 4.76 -6.38
C GLY A 370 -3.06 3.63 -5.77
N ILE A 371 -1.75 3.62 -5.99
CA ILE A 371 -0.80 2.68 -5.40
C ILE A 371 0.11 3.44 -4.46
N ARG A 372 0.25 2.95 -3.23
CA ARG A 372 1.17 3.50 -2.23
C ARG A 372 2.62 3.16 -2.57
N ASP A 373 3.54 4.09 -2.34
CA ASP A 373 4.97 3.96 -2.63
C ASP A 373 5.24 3.60 -4.11
N PHE A 374 4.46 4.19 -5.03
CA PHE A 374 4.41 3.81 -6.44
C PHE A 374 5.78 3.81 -7.11
N TRP A 375 6.51 4.94 -7.05
CA TRP A 375 7.82 5.04 -7.67
C TRP A 375 8.93 4.40 -6.83
N GLN A 376 8.76 4.34 -5.50
CA GLN A 376 9.73 3.70 -4.61
C GLN A 376 9.78 2.18 -4.81
N LYS A 377 8.62 1.57 -5.08
CA LYS A 377 8.48 0.11 -5.30
C LYS A 377 8.39 -0.26 -6.78
N TYR A 378 9.13 0.47 -7.63
CA TYR A 378 9.20 0.07 -9.04
C TYR A 378 9.64 -1.42 -9.20
N PRO A 379 9.29 -2.08 -10.32
CA PRO A 379 8.53 -1.63 -11.47
C PRO A 379 7.02 -1.73 -11.23
N SER A 380 6.38 -0.63 -10.96
CA SER A 380 4.94 -0.54 -10.70
C SER A 380 4.18 0.02 -11.90
N GLY A 381 2.87 -0.16 -11.94
CA GLY A 381 2.06 0.34 -13.03
C GLY A 381 0.59 0.55 -12.69
N LEU A 382 -0.05 1.42 -13.46
CA LEU A 382 -1.49 1.59 -13.50
C LEU A 382 -1.94 1.41 -14.94
N GLU A 383 -2.93 0.58 -15.18
CA GLU A 383 -3.37 0.23 -16.52
C GLU A 383 -4.88 0.23 -16.63
N VAL A 384 -5.38 0.72 -17.74
CA VAL A 384 -6.75 0.49 -18.18
C VAL A 384 -6.73 -0.18 -19.54
N THR A 385 -7.55 -1.22 -19.69
CA THR A 385 -7.85 -1.88 -20.97
C THR A 385 -9.35 -1.85 -21.20
N ASN A 386 -9.77 -1.97 -22.46
CA ASN A 386 -11.18 -1.90 -22.89
C ASN A 386 -11.83 -0.55 -22.53
N LEU A 387 -11.05 0.55 -22.54
CA LEU A 387 -11.55 1.88 -22.20
C LEU A 387 -12.70 2.34 -23.11
N ALA A 388 -12.72 1.90 -24.36
CA ALA A 388 -13.76 2.25 -25.32
C ALA A 388 -15.07 1.43 -25.15
N ASP A 389 -15.07 0.43 -24.28
CA ASP A 389 -16.21 -0.44 -24.04
C ASP A 389 -16.92 -0.06 -22.73
N ASP A 390 -18.18 -0.47 -22.54
CA ASP A 390 -18.97 -0.20 -21.31
C ASP A 390 -18.37 -0.86 -20.05
N ASN A 391 -17.37 -1.72 -20.22
CA ASN A 391 -16.69 -2.42 -19.16
C ASN A 391 -15.17 -2.32 -19.36
N ALA A 392 -14.57 -1.38 -18.69
CA ALA A 392 -13.12 -1.24 -18.65
C ALA A 392 -12.50 -2.10 -17.56
N SER A 393 -11.30 -2.63 -17.81
CA SER A 393 -10.52 -3.33 -16.79
C SER A 393 -9.38 -2.44 -16.32
N CYS A 394 -9.48 -1.94 -15.10
CA CYS A 394 -8.49 -1.09 -14.44
C CYS A 394 -7.60 -1.92 -13.52
N THR A 395 -6.29 -1.88 -13.67
CA THR A 395 -5.37 -2.71 -12.88
C THR A 395 -4.33 -1.88 -12.15
N ALA A 396 -4.24 -2.09 -10.84
CA ALA A 396 -3.12 -1.65 -10.03
C ALA A 396 -2.04 -2.74 -10.05
N TRP A 397 -0.95 -2.49 -10.77
CA TRP A 397 0.18 -3.40 -10.89
C TRP A 397 1.24 -3.08 -9.83
N PHE A 398 1.40 -3.95 -8.85
CA PHE A 398 2.48 -3.89 -7.87
C PHE A 398 3.81 -4.33 -8.49
N TYR A 399 3.75 -5.22 -9.46
CA TYR A 399 4.80 -5.53 -10.42
C TYR A 399 4.19 -5.44 -11.82
N SER A 400 4.66 -4.50 -12.63
CA SER A 400 4.08 -4.24 -13.95
C SER A 400 4.50 -5.30 -14.98
N PRO A 401 3.57 -5.83 -15.80
CA PRO A 401 3.92 -6.74 -16.89
C PRO A 401 4.71 -6.07 -18.02
N GLU A 402 4.84 -4.74 -18.03
CA GLU A 402 5.74 -4.01 -18.94
C GLU A 402 7.22 -4.25 -18.60
N ALA A 403 7.52 -4.61 -17.35
CA ALA A 403 8.87 -4.93 -16.91
C ALA A 403 9.37 -6.28 -17.45
N LYS A 404 10.68 -6.49 -17.43
CA LYS A 404 11.25 -7.83 -17.52
C LYS A 404 10.79 -8.66 -16.33
N SER A 405 10.73 -9.99 -16.51
CA SER A 405 10.37 -10.89 -15.43
C SER A 405 11.41 -10.81 -14.30
N PHE A 406 10.92 -10.76 -13.06
CA PHE A 406 11.80 -10.75 -11.88
C PHE A 406 12.34 -12.15 -11.62
N ASP A 407 13.66 -12.24 -11.52
CA ASP A 407 14.41 -13.46 -11.26
C ASP A 407 14.68 -13.60 -9.77
N PHE A 408 14.12 -14.63 -9.13
CA PHE A 408 14.28 -14.92 -7.71
C PHE A 408 15.58 -15.65 -7.36
N ARG A 409 16.32 -16.15 -8.34
CA ARG A 409 17.60 -16.85 -8.10
C ARG A 409 18.62 -15.88 -7.49
N HIS A 410 19.47 -16.39 -6.62
CA HIS A 410 20.65 -15.66 -6.15
C HIS A 410 21.87 -15.98 -7.04
N TYR A 411 22.94 -15.20 -6.91
CA TYR A 411 24.11 -15.31 -7.80
C TYR A 411 24.99 -16.52 -7.52
N ASP A 412 24.92 -17.11 -6.33
CA ASP A 412 25.73 -18.27 -5.97
C ASP A 412 24.88 -19.54 -5.82
N THR A 413 24.99 -20.44 -6.79
CA THR A 413 24.28 -21.72 -6.78
C THR A 413 24.82 -22.72 -5.76
N ARG A 414 25.99 -22.47 -5.18
CA ARG A 414 26.62 -23.30 -4.15
C ARG A 414 26.39 -22.81 -2.74
N SER A 415 25.68 -21.72 -2.58
CA SER A 415 25.22 -21.08 -1.36
C SER A 415 26.27 -20.67 -0.31
N TYR A 416 27.54 -20.82 -0.61
CA TYR A 416 28.63 -20.52 0.31
C TYR A 416 29.56 -19.41 -0.18
N GLN A 417 30.06 -19.50 -1.40
CA GLN A 417 31.18 -18.68 -1.87
C GLN A 417 30.86 -17.19 -2.03
N MET A 418 29.63 -16.88 -2.42
CA MET A 418 29.17 -15.49 -2.61
C MET A 418 28.32 -15.00 -1.44
N THR A 419 27.82 -15.93 -0.63
CA THR A 419 26.81 -15.58 0.36
C THR A 419 27.41 -15.41 1.74
N SER A 420 28.25 -16.33 2.18
CA SER A 420 28.74 -16.30 3.54
C SER A 420 29.87 -17.32 3.76
N TYR A 421 30.81 -16.94 4.58
CA TYR A 421 31.82 -17.81 5.15
C TYR A 421 31.26 -18.76 6.23
N GLU A 422 30.03 -18.54 6.70
CA GLU A 422 29.36 -19.37 7.71
C GLU A 422 28.36 -20.35 7.12
N GLY A 423 28.24 -20.41 5.79
CA GLY A 423 27.20 -21.17 5.10
C GLY A 423 27.28 -22.67 5.33
N PHE A 424 26.11 -23.25 5.52
CA PHE A 424 25.90 -24.70 5.50
C PHE A 424 25.25 -25.09 4.16
N PRO A 425 25.85 -26.00 3.39
CA PRO A 425 25.34 -26.32 2.04
C PRO A 425 23.86 -26.74 2.00
N TRP A 426 23.37 -27.37 3.05
CA TRP A 426 21.97 -27.82 3.14
C TRP A 426 20.97 -26.73 3.50
N PHE A 427 21.43 -25.55 3.93
CA PHE A 427 20.52 -24.43 4.17
C PHE A 427 20.14 -23.66 2.92
N GLY A 428 20.89 -23.78 1.86
CA GLY A 428 20.58 -23.18 0.57
C GLY A 428 20.04 -21.75 0.62
N ALA A 429 20.40 -20.92 -0.31
CA ALA A 429 19.79 -19.63 -0.47
C ALA A 429 18.50 -19.80 -1.27
N SER A 430 17.35 -19.72 -0.64
CA SER A 430 16.03 -19.86 -1.28
C SER A 430 15.13 -18.71 -0.93
N PRO A 431 14.32 -18.21 -1.86
CA PRO A 431 13.24 -17.25 -1.60
C PRO A 431 11.98 -17.90 -1.01
N GLU A 432 11.92 -19.23 -0.85
CA GLU A 432 10.71 -19.90 -0.35
C GLU A 432 10.33 -19.40 1.05
N GLY A 433 9.19 -18.73 1.12
CA GLY A 433 8.64 -18.20 2.37
C GLY A 433 8.88 -16.71 2.60
N ILE A 434 9.62 -16.00 1.74
CA ILE A 434 9.68 -14.53 1.82
C ILE A 434 8.35 -13.91 1.39
N ALA A 435 8.13 -12.66 1.79
CA ALA A 435 6.94 -11.90 1.42
C ALA A 435 7.28 -10.50 0.88
N VAL A 436 6.32 -9.88 0.22
CA VAL A 436 6.30 -8.46 -0.04
C VAL A 436 4.87 -7.95 0.01
N THR A 437 4.65 -6.83 0.70
CA THR A 437 3.33 -6.22 0.83
C THR A 437 3.25 -4.94 0.01
N SER A 438 2.20 -4.83 -0.79
CA SER A 438 1.85 -3.64 -1.57
C SER A 438 0.44 -3.19 -1.23
N GLU A 439 0.17 -1.91 -1.41
CA GLU A 439 -1.13 -1.32 -1.09
C GLU A 439 -1.69 -0.56 -2.27
N CYS A 440 -2.99 -0.71 -2.51
CA CYS A 440 -3.72 0.17 -3.40
C CYS A 440 -5.04 0.63 -2.74
N THR A 441 -5.49 1.80 -3.16
CA THR A 441 -6.78 2.35 -2.75
C THR A 441 -7.65 2.54 -3.97
N LEU A 442 -8.84 1.95 -3.93
CA LEU A 442 -9.93 2.21 -4.85
C LEU A 442 -10.81 3.29 -4.24
N SER A 443 -11.10 4.36 -4.96
CA SER A 443 -12.14 5.32 -4.64
C SER A 443 -13.19 5.31 -5.75
N VAL A 444 -14.46 5.26 -5.39
CA VAL A 444 -15.55 5.22 -6.35
C VAL A 444 -16.18 6.60 -6.44
N CYS A 445 -16.34 7.14 -7.65
CA CYS A 445 -16.86 8.48 -7.88
C CYS A 445 -18.13 8.49 -8.73
N SER A 446 -18.96 9.52 -8.56
CA SER A 446 -20.21 9.72 -9.30
C SER A 446 -20.08 10.59 -10.55
N SER A 447 -18.94 11.25 -10.71
CA SER A 447 -18.61 12.11 -11.85
C SER A 447 -17.08 12.23 -11.94
N LEU A 448 -16.60 12.74 -13.07
CA LEU A 448 -15.20 13.10 -13.24
C LEU A 448 -14.79 14.12 -12.15
N THR A 449 -13.72 13.82 -11.40
CA THR A 449 -13.29 14.64 -10.27
C THR A 449 -12.62 15.95 -10.73
N ALA A 450 -12.53 16.93 -9.84
CA ALA A 450 -11.69 18.08 -10.09
C ALA A 450 -10.20 17.67 -10.13
N GLU A 451 -9.38 18.44 -10.83
CA GLU A 451 -7.98 18.09 -11.08
C GLU A 451 -7.14 18.06 -9.81
N ASP A 452 -7.43 18.96 -8.89
CA ASP A 452 -6.82 19.03 -7.57
C ASP A 452 -7.27 17.87 -6.64
N GLU A 453 -8.48 17.33 -6.83
CA GLU A 453 -8.97 16.17 -6.09
C GLU A 453 -8.19 14.90 -6.44
N LEU A 454 -7.89 14.67 -7.74
CA LEU A 454 -7.07 13.53 -8.16
C LEU A 454 -5.65 13.60 -7.55
N ASN A 455 -5.03 14.77 -7.54
CA ASN A 455 -3.72 14.96 -6.93
C ASN A 455 -3.77 14.85 -5.40
N THR A 456 -4.82 15.34 -4.78
CA THR A 456 -5.06 15.19 -3.33
C THR A 456 -5.23 13.71 -2.96
N PHE A 457 -5.98 12.95 -3.75
CA PHE A 457 -6.11 11.51 -3.60
C PHE A 457 -4.76 10.81 -3.73
N ALA A 458 -3.97 11.11 -4.77
CA ALA A 458 -2.64 10.55 -4.98
C ALA A 458 -1.69 10.83 -3.79
N ASN A 459 -1.67 12.07 -3.31
CA ASN A 459 -0.86 12.46 -2.17
C ASN A 459 -1.26 11.71 -0.89
N ARG A 460 -2.55 11.57 -0.62
CA ARG A 460 -3.06 10.83 0.54
C ARG A 460 -2.75 9.33 0.47
N VAL A 461 -2.85 8.71 -0.70
CA VAL A 461 -2.49 7.30 -0.90
C VAL A 461 -1.01 7.09 -0.61
N ASN A 462 -0.13 7.98 -1.09
CA ASN A 462 1.31 7.89 -0.88
C ASN A 462 1.74 8.29 0.54
N LYS A 463 1.08 9.29 1.13
CA LYS A 463 1.37 9.80 2.47
C LYS A 463 0.08 9.83 3.33
N PRO A 464 -0.41 8.66 3.75
CA PRO A 464 -1.60 8.60 4.59
C PRO A 464 -1.36 9.35 5.92
N PRO A 465 -2.44 9.86 6.56
CA PRO A 465 -2.33 10.55 7.84
C PRO A 465 -1.73 9.64 8.91
N VAL A 466 -0.90 10.21 9.78
CA VAL A 466 -0.33 9.53 10.96
C VAL A 466 -0.45 10.48 12.14
N TYR A 467 -1.13 10.03 13.20
CA TYR A 467 -1.30 10.81 14.43
C TYR A 467 -0.49 10.21 15.55
N VAL A 468 0.29 11.04 16.21
CA VAL A 468 1.18 10.65 17.30
C VAL A 468 1.14 11.65 18.45
N GLU A 469 1.60 11.23 19.61
CA GLU A 469 1.89 12.13 20.73
C GLU A 469 3.24 12.83 20.53
N SER A 470 3.46 13.93 21.25
CA SER A 470 4.76 14.59 21.22
C SER A 470 5.87 13.71 21.84
N PRO A 471 7.16 13.88 21.44
CA PRO A 471 8.29 13.20 22.05
C PRO A 471 8.33 13.32 23.59
N ILE A 472 8.01 14.49 24.11
CA ILE A 472 7.96 14.73 25.57
C ILE A 472 6.90 13.84 26.23
N ALA A 473 5.71 13.74 25.63
CA ALA A 473 4.62 12.92 26.18
C ALA A 473 4.96 11.42 26.21
N TYR A 474 5.57 10.89 25.13
CA TYR A 474 6.06 9.52 25.12
C TYR A 474 7.18 9.26 26.14
N HIS A 475 8.10 10.21 26.29
CA HIS A 475 9.19 10.12 27.26
C HIS A 475 8.69 10.12 28.70
N GLU A 476 7.83 11.05 29.09
CA GLU A 476 7.26 11.15 30.44
C GLU A 476 6.50 9.89 30.86
N LYS A 477 5.78 9.29 29.92
CA LYS A 477 5.04 8.03 30.12
C LYS A 477 5.94 6.80 30.04
N ARG A 478 7.22 6.93 29.66
CA ARG A 478 8.15 5.82 29.39
C ARG A 478 7.60 4.83 28.35
N ALA A 479 6.92 5.36 27.34
CA ALA A 479 6.45 4.54 26.22
C ALA A 479 7.67 3.89 25.54
N PHE A 480 7.57 2.59 25.28
CA PHE A 480 8.65 1.76 24.70
C PHE A 480 9.91 1.59 25.57
N GLY A 481 9.93 2.04 26.82
CA GLY A 481 11.03 1.84 27.76
C GLY A 481 11.80 3.09 28.12
N TYR A 482 13.10 2.92 28.40
CA TYR A 482 13.96 4.01 28.83
C TYR A 482 14.79 4.54 27.66
N TRP A 483 14.64 5.82 27.38
CA TRP A 483 15.40 6.57 26.38
C TRP A 483 15.41 8.05 26.77
N SER A 484 16.34 8.86 26.22
CA SER A 484 16.50 10.27 26.57
C SER A 484 15.90 11.18 25.50
N LEU A 485 15.39 12.33 25.90
CA LEU A 485 15.11 13.44 24.97
C LEU A 485 16.42 14.04 24.45
N PRO A 486 16.42 14.68 23.26
CA PRO A 486 17.59 15.42 22.77
C PRO A 486 17.94 16.56 23.73
N GLU A 487 19.22 16.61 24.16
CA GLU A 487 19.75 17.70 24.97
C GLU A 487 21.03 18.26 24.33
N ARG A 488 21.19 19.58 24.33
CA ARG A 488 22.35 20.30 23.77
C ARG A 488 22.82 21.40 24.70
N LYS A 489 22.73 21.16 26.03
CA LYS A 489 23.09 22.14 27.06
C LYS A 489 24.61 22.28 27.25
N THR A 490 25.35 21.22 26.99
CA THR A 490 26.79 21.14 27.07
C THR A 490 27.39 20.79 25.72
N GLU A 491 28.70 21.09 25.53
CA GLU A 491 29.41 20.74 24.29
C GLU A 491 29.43 19.22 24.00
N PRO A 492 29.65 18.31 24.97
CA PRO A 492 29.54 16.87 24.74
C PRO A 492 28.13 16.42 24.35
N GLU A 493 27.07 16.95 24.98
CA GLU A 493 25.69 16.64 24.61
C GLU A 493 25.40 17.07 23.18
N ALA A 494 25.74 18.32 22.83
CA ALA A 494 25.56 18.84 21.49
C ALA A 494 26.32 18.00 20.43
N PHE A 495 27.55 17.57 20.76
CA PHE A 495 28.34 16.70 19.90
C PHE A 495 27.61 15.36 19.62
N LEU A 496 27.14 14.68 20.67
CA LEU A 496 26.44 13.38 20.53
C LEU A 496 25.14 13.51 19.75
N GLU A 497 24.33 14.52 20.02
CA GLU A 497 23.09 14.76 19.29
C GLU A 497 23.36 15.09 17.82
N ASN A 498 24.38 15.90 17.52
CA ASN A 498 24.78 16.19 16.15
C ASN A 498 25.30 14.95 15.41
N GLN A 499 25.94 14.00 16.08
CA GLN A 499 26.33 12.73 15.46
C GLN A 499 25.11 11.89 15.06
N LEU A 500 24.06 11.86 15.88
CA LEU A 500 22.81 11.15 15.54
C LEU A 500 22.11 11.78 14.33
N ASP A 501 22.03 13.12 14.30
CA ASP A 501 21.47 13.86 13.16
C ASP A 501 22.27 13.55 11.87
N GLN A 502 23.60 13.63 11.93
CA GLN A 502 24.47 13.36 10.80
C GLN A 502 24.39 11.91 10.29
N LEU A 503 24.27 10.94 11.19
CA LEU A 503 24.11 9.52 10.81
C LEU A 503 22.79 9.29 10.06
N PHE A 504 21.70 9.85 10.54
CA PHE A 504 20.43 9.73 9.86
C PHE A 504 20.43 10.41 8.49
N ASP A 505 20.90 11.67 8.45
CA ASP A 505 20.94 12.46 7.21
C ASP A 505 21.90 11.82 6.18
N PHE A 506 23.01 11.20 6.63
CA PHE A 506 23.89 10.45 5.75
C PHE A 506 23.15 9.29 5.07
N TYR A 507 22.49 8.40 5.80
CA TYR A 507 21.80 7.27 5.21
C TYR A 507 20.59 7.71 4.37
N LYS A 508 19.84 8.71 4.80
CA LYS A 508 18.77 9.29 4.00
C LYS A 508 19.26 9.80 2.64
N ASN A 509 20.41 10.49 2.65
CA ASN A 509 21.04 11.00 1.42
C ASN A 509 21.62 9.87 0.56
N GLU A 510 22.20 8.82 1.14
CA GLU A 510 22.69 7.65 0.40
C GLU A 510 21.55 6.86 -0.25
N ILE A 511 20.42 6.64 0.44
CA ILE A 511 19.22 6.02 -0.14
C ILE A 511 18.83 6.78 -1.43
N GLU A 512 18.77 8.11 -1.36
CA GLU A 512 18.39 8.94 -2.50
C GLU A 512 19.48 8.96 -3.59
N ALA A 513 20.74 9.12 -3.22
CA ALA A 513 21.85 9.21 -4.16
C ALA A 513 22.12 7.89 -4.90
N ARG A 514 21.96 6.76 -4.20
CA ARG A 514 22.21 5.41 -4.75
C ARG A 514 20.95 4.73 -5.27
N LYS A 515 19.78 5.36 -5.10
CA LYS A 515 18.49 4.81 -5.57
C LYS A 515 18.20 3.41 -4.99
N TRP A 516 18.36 3.27 -3.66
CA TRP A 516 18.00 2.03 -2.96
C TRP A 516 16.49 1.90 -2.87
N TYR A 517 15.88 1.62 -4.01
CA TYR A 517 14.45 1.49 -4.25
C TYR A 517 14.18 0.24 -5.09
N GLY A 518 12.94 -0.21 -5.13
CA GLY A 518 12.51 -1.40 -5.85
C GLY A 518 11.51 -2.19 -5.03
N LEU A 519 10.72 -3.04 -5.66
CA LEU A 519 9.63 -3.78 -4.98
C LEU A 519 10.15 -4.59 -3.77
N PHE A 520 11.30 -5.26 -3.93
CA PHE A 520 11.91 -6.10 -2.89
C PHE A 520 13.05 -5.37 -2.13
N ASP A 521 13.48 -4.20 -2.59
CA ASP A 521 14.65 -3.51 -2.02
C ASP A 521 14.25 -2.31 -1.16
N TYR A 522 13.07 -1.72 -1.41
CA TYR A 522 12.63 -0.52 -0.70
C TYR A 522 12.46 -0.76 0.80
N GLY A 523 13.20 0.02 1.57
CA GLY A 523 13.24 -0.03 3.04
C GLY A 523 14.55 -0.57 3.60
N ASP A 524 15.41 -1.20 2.79
CA ASP A 524 16.75 -1.61 3.23
C ASP A 524 17.84 -0.64 2.77
N VAL A 525 19.03 -0.77 3.35
CA VAL A 525 20.23 0.01 3.07
C VAL A 525 21.42 -0.92 2.85
N MET A 526 22.48 -0.43 2.21
CA MET A 526 23.70 -1.22 2.05
C MET A 526 24.51 -1.31 3.35
N HIS A 527 25.17 -2.45 3.53
CA HIS A 527 25.92 -2.78 4.73
C HIS A 527 27.35 -2.20 4.73
N THR A 528 28.11 -2.36 3.63
CA THR A 528 29.54 -2.05 3.61
C THR A 528 29.94 -1.18 2.43
N TYR A 529 30.62 -0.07 2.71
CA TYR A 529 31.24 0.78 1.70
C TYR A 529 32.65 0.28 1.36
N ASP A 530 33.00 0.26 0.07
CA ASP A 530 34.32 -0.07 -0.44
C ASP A 530 35.12 1.22 -0.73
N PRO A 531 36.10 1.57 0.13
CA PRO A 531 36.85 2.80 -0.05
C PRO A 531 37.82 2.78 -1.25
N ILE A 532 38.13 1.58 -1.77
CA ILE A 532 39.03 1.44 -2.92
C ILE A 532 38.26 1.70 -4.23
N ARG A 533 37.05 1.15 -4.34
CA ARG A 533 36.18 1.33 -5.51
C ARG A 533 35.34 2.60 -5.43
N HIS A 534 35.29 3.26 -4.27
CA HIS A 534 34.41 4.39 -3.97
C HIS A 534 32.93 4.10 -4.23
N CYS A 535 32.48 2.90 -3.82
CA CYS A 535 31.08 2.46 -3.94
C CYS A 535 30.69 1.51 -2.80
N TRP A 536 29.38 1.32 -2.62
CA TRP A 536 28.88 0.29 -1.73
C TRP A 536 29.09 -1.09 -2.37
N ARG A 537 29.34 -2.12 -1.53
CA ARG A 537 29.59 -3.50 -1.99
C ARG A 537 28.31 -4.22 -2.39
N TYR A 538 27.60 -3.69 -3.38
CA TYR A 538 26.34 -4.24 -3.89
C TYR A 538 26.46 -5.64 -4.50
N ASP A 539 27.65 -6.05 -4.87
CA ASP A 539 27.99 -7.25 -5.66
C ASP A 539 28.71 -8.34 -4.85
N MET A 540 28.85 -8.16 -3.53
CA MET A 540 29.60 -9.06 -2.69
C MET A 540 28.72 -9.64 -1.58
N GLY A 541 28.52 -10.97 -1.60
CA GLY A 541 27.80 -11.68 -0.55
C GLY A 541 28.45 -11.50 0.82
N GLY A 542 27.62 -11.36 1.85
CA GLY A 542 28.06 -11.02 3.21
C GLY A 542 28.37 -9.55 3.45
N PHE A 543 28.19 -8.65 2.45
CA PHE A 543 28.55 -7.24 2.55
C PHE A 543 27.57 -6.28 1.86
N ALA A 544 26.53 -6.80 1.16
CA ALA A 544 25.64 -5.98 0.37
C ALA A 544 24.46 -5.43 1.20
N TRP A 545 23.27 -5.95 1.07
CA TRP A 545 22.11 -5.47 1.81
C TRP A 545 22.23 -5.72 3.32
N GLN A 546 21.75 -4.77 4.13
CA GLN A 546 21.89 -4.80 5.61
C GLN A 546 21.06 -5.89 6.28
N ASN A 547 19.84 -6.15 5.79
CA ASN A 547 18.92 -7.18 6.30
C ASN A 547 18.65 -7.14 7.81
N THR A 548 18.58 -6.00 8.42
CA THR A 548 18.28 -5.82 9.87
C THR A 548 19.17 -6.57 10.87
N GLU A 549 20.26 -7.19 10.46
CA GLU A 549 21.17 -7.92 11.36
C GLU A 549 21.65 -7.07 12.56
N LEU A 550 21.95 -5.79 12.33
CA LEU A 550 22.39 -4.85 13.35
C LEU A 550 21.24 -4.04 13.98
N VAL A 551 20.00 -4.50 13.79
CA VAL A 551 18.79 -3.91 14.39
C VAL A 551 18.58 -2.42 14.05
N PRO A 552 18.77 -1.97 12.79
CA PRO A 552 18.70 -0.55 12.43
C PRO A 552 17.29 0.04 12.64
N THR A 553 16.23 -0.75 12.54
CA THR A 553 14.84 -0.33 12.84
C THR A 553 14.68 0.14 14.28
N TYR A 554 15.40 -0.49 15.23
CA TYR A 554 15.26 -0.14 16.65
C TYR A 554 15.78 1.27 16.94
N TRP A 555 16.97 1.63 16.43
CA TRP A 555 17.49 2.97 16.63
C TRP A 555 16.70 4.02 15.84
N LEU A 556 16.22 3.72 14.64
CA LEU A 556 15.35 4.62 13.86
C LEU A 556 14.07 4.97 14.62
N TRP A 557 13.42 3.97 15.22
CA TRP A 557 12.23 4.22 16.04
C TRP A 557 12.55 4.98 17.31
N LEU A 558 13.65 4.70 17.99
CA LEU A 558 14.08 5.51 19.13
C LEU A 558 14.41 6.94 18.71
N TYR A 559 15.04 7.13 17.56
CA TYR A 559 15.34 8.45 17.03
C TYR A 559 14.06 9.20 16.64
N PHE A 560 13.08 8.53 16.05
CA PHE A 560 11.74 9.10 15.84
C PHE A 560 11.07 9.52 17.15
N LEU A 561 11.02 8.65 18.15
CA LEU A 561 10.42 8.96 19.45
C LEU A 561 11.11 10.15 20.14
N ARG A 562 12.40 10.34 19.94
CA ARG A 562 13.18 11.46 20.47
C ARG A 562 12.89 12.78 19.75
N THR A 563 12.69 12.74 18.44
CA THR A 563 12.68 13.94 17.57
C THR A 563 11.30 14.30 17.03
N GLY A 564 10.42 13.34 16.85
CA GLY A 564 9.11 13.52 16.19
C GLY A 564 9.21 13.80 14.69
N ARG A 565 10.37 13.63 14.06
CA ARG A 565 10.60 13.95 12.64
C ARG A 565 9.84 13.01 11.71
N GLU A 566 9.07 13.57 10.75
CA GLU A 566 8.30 12.80 9.76
C GLU A 566 9.21 11.99 8.83
N ASP A 567 10.35 12.55 8.40
CA ASP A 567 11.27 11.86 7.52
C ASP A 567 11.93 10.63 8.19
N VAL A 568 12.18 10.71 9.50
CA VAL A 568 12.62 9.55 10.29
C VAL A 568 11.54 8.49 10.37
N PHE A 569 10.27 8.91 10.61
CA PHE A 569 9.13 7.98 10.60
C PHE A 569 9.04 7.24 9.27
N THR A 570 9.12 7.95 8.16
CA THR A 570 9.00 7.37 6.81
C THR A 570 10.08 6.32 6.53
N VAL A 571 11.33 6.57 6.90
CA VAL A 571 12.43 5.60 6.74
C VAL A 571 12.25 4.41 7.70
N ALA A 572 11.86 4.67 8.95
CA ALA A 572 11.62 3.63 9.95
C ALA A 572 10.45 2.71 9.56
N GLU A 573 9.36 3.28 9.03
CA GLU A 573 8.22 2.54 8.50
C GLU A 573 8.63 1.63 7.34
N ALA A 574 9.32 2.18 6.33
CA ALA A 574 9.77 1.42 5.17
C ALA A 574 10.68 0.25 5.57
N MET A 575 11.64 0.50 6.45
CA MET A 575 12.55 -0.53 6.94
C MET A 575 11.85 -1.59 7.81
N SER A 576 10.89 -1.18 8.66
CA SER A 576 10.11 -2.14 9.46
C SER A 576 9.28 -3.07 8.59
N ARG A 577 8.69 -2.55 7.51
CA ARG A 577 7.95 -3.36 6.53
C ARG A 577 8.88 -4.31 5.79
N HIS A 578 10.00 -3.80 5.28
CA HIS A 578 10.99 -4.62 4.57
C HIS A 578 11.47 -5.79 5.43
N CYS A 579 11.90 -5.54 6.66
CA CYS A 579 12.46 -6.59 7.52
C CYS A 579 11.42 -7.59 8.04
N SER A 580 10.13 -7.21 8.12
CA SER A 580 9.06 -8.15 8.48
C SER A 580 8.56 -8.97 7.29
N GLU A 581 8.95 -8.63 6.09
CA GLU A 581 8.45 -9.21 4.85
C GLU A 581 9.56 -9.93 4.07
N VAL A 582 10.53 -9.19 3.53
CA VAL A 582 11.56 -9.70 2.63
C VAL A 582 12.67 -10.44 3.37
N ASP A 583 13.10 -9.92 4.52
CA ASP A 583 14.17 -10.53 5.32
C ASP A 583 13.70 -11.71 6.16
N PHE A 584 12.39 -11.92 6.26
CA PHE A 584 11.76 -12.89 7.15
C PHE A 584 11.08 -14.02 6.37
N TYR A 585 11.22 -15.26 6.87
CA TYR A 585 10.58 -16.42 6.28
C TYR A 585 9.28 -16.76 7.01
N HIS A 586 8.15 -16.66 6.32
CA HIS A 586 6.80 -16.85 6.86
C HIS A 586 6.37 -18.31 6.93
N PHE A 587 6.95 -19.15 6.09
CA PHE A 587 6.72 -20.61 6.04
C PHE A 587 7.92 -21.32 5.39
N GLY A 588 7.78 -22.63 5.16
CA GLY A 588 8.86 -23.45 4.61
C GLY A 588 9.89 -23.88 5.65
N PRO A 589 11.02 -24.44 5.24
CA PRO A 589 12.03 -24.96 6.14
C PRO A 589 12.67 -23.92 7.07
N MET A 590 12.66 -22.63 6.63
CA MET A 590 13.27 -21.51 7.34
C MET A 590 12.24 -20.64 8.08
N ALA A 591 11.01 -21.11 8.25
CA ALA A 591 9.96 -20.33 8.90
C ALA A 591 10.36 -19.82 10.29
N GLY A 592 10.12 -18.53 10.56
CA GLY A 592 10.43 -17.89 11.83
C GLY A 592 11.85 -17.35 11.98
N ILE A 593 12.69 -17.49 10.97
CA ILE A 593 14.05 -16.92 10.97
C ILE A 593 14.23 -15.97 9.78
N GLY A 594 15.28 -15.16 9.84
CA GLY A 594 15.62 -14.20 8.80
C GLY A 594 16.98 -14.45 8.17
N SER A 595 17.22 -13.78 7.04
CA SER A 595 18.44 -13.83 6.27
C SER A 595 19.42 -12.74 6.69
N ARG A 596 20.71 -13.05 6.82
CA ARG A 596 21.78 -12.07 6.95
C ARG A 596 22.01 -11.32 5.62
N HIS A 597 22.80 -10.26 5.70
CA HIS A 597 23.17 -9.41 4.57
C HIS A 597 23.76 -10.17 3.39
N ASN A 598 23.23 -9.90 2.19
CA ASN A 598 23.74 -10.50 0.95
C ASN A 598 23.33 -9.66 -0.28
N VAL A 599 23.81 -10.06 -1.45
CA VAL A 599 23.49 -9.44 -2.74
C VAL A 599 22.00 -9.57 -3.09
N ARG A 600 21.40 -10.73 -2.81
CA ARG A 600 19.95 -10.92 -2.75
C ARG A 600 19.56 -11.05 -1.29
N HIS A 601 18.49 -10.40 -0.85
CA HIS A 601 18.05 -10.38 0.55
C HIS A 601 17.96 -11.79 1.17
N TRP A 602 17.46 -12.76 0.40
CA TRP A 602 17.33 -14.18 0.80
C TRP A 602 18.53 -15.04 0.44
N GLY A 603 19.56 -14.48 -0.19
CA GLY A 603 20.68 -15.24 -0.76
C GLY A 603 21.67 -15.81 0.23
N CYS A 604 21.72 -15.30 1.47
CA CYS A 604 22.64 -15.80 2.48
C CYS A 604 22.20 -17.16 3.02
N SER A 605 23.13 -18.13 3.08
CA SER A 605 22.90 -19.42 3.74
C SER A 605 22.84 -19.35 5.26
N CYS A 606 23.30 -18.25 5.87
CA CYS A 606 23.17 -18.01 7.29
C CYS A 606 21.80 -17.45 7.63
N LYS A 607 20.96 -18.27 8.26
CA LYS A 607 19.60 -17.94 8.67
C LYS A 607 19.56 -17.85 10.21
N GLU A 608 19.07 -16.72 10.71
CA GLU A 608 19.18 -16.42 12.15
C GLU A 608 17.86 -15.86 12.72
N PRO A 609 17.47 -16.27 13.95
CA PRO A 609 16.28 -15.70 14.59
C PRO A 609 16.45 -14.22 14.97
N ARG A 610 17.67 -13.72 15.16
CA ARG A 610 17.94 -12.32 15.55
C ARG A 610 17.53 -11.30 14.48
N VAL A 611 17.53 -11.68 13.20
CA VAL A 611 17.08 -10.81 12.09
C VAL A 611 15.58 -10.82 11.88
N SER A 612 14.85 -11.56 12.70
CA SER A 612 13.38 -11.68 12.63
C SER A 612 12.68 -11.34 13.95
N MET A 613 13.34 -10.58 14.84
CA MET A 613 12.80 -10.29 16.16
C MET A 613 11.59 -9.36 16.12
N ALA A 614 10.54 -9.68 16.87
CA ALA A 614 9.35 -8.84 17.03
C ALA A 614 9.66 -7.40 17.50
N GLY A 615 10.79 -7.19 18.15
CA GLY A 615 11.27 -5.86 18.57
C GLY A 615 11.46 -4.88 17.40
N HIS A 616 11.78 -5.37 16.19
CA HIS A 616 11.95 -4.55 14.98
C HIS A 616 10.67 -3.82 14.55
N HIS A 617 9.50 -4.41 14.83
CA HIS A 617 8.20 -3.91 14.36
C HIS A 617 7.37 -3.31 15.49
N ARG A 618 7.81 -3.44 16.73
CA ARG A 618 7.02 -3.13 17.93
C ARG A 618 6.49 -1.69 17.93
N VAL A 619 7.32 -0.71 17.60
CA VAL A 619 6.92 0.70 17.63
C VAL A 619 5.93 0.98 16.51
N TYR A 620 6.23 0.52 15.30
CA TYR A 620 5.32 0.63 14.14
C TYR A 620 3.94 0.05 14.45
N TYR A 621 3.88 -1.19 14.95
CA TYR A 621 2.63 -1.88 15.28
C TYR A 621 1.75 -1.13 16.30
N TYR A 622 2.38 -0.47 17.29
CA TYR A 622 1.59 0.22 18.32
C TYR A 622 1.25 1.66 17.96
N LEU A 623 1.95 2.30 17.02
CA LEU A 623 1.66 3.67 16.60
C LEU A 623 0.63 3.74 15.47
N THR A 624 0.58 2.72 14.62
CA THR A 624 -0.28 2.64 13.43
C THR A 624 -1.19 1.41 13.51
#